data_02017440dd1ec2104d69fae6dfbc29bf
#
_entry.id   02017440dd1ec2104d69fae6dfbc29bf
#
_cell.length_a   1.000
_cell.length_b   1.000
_cell.length_c   1.000
_cell.angle_alpha   90.00
_cell.angle_beta   90.00
_cell.angle_gamma   90.00
#
_symmetry.space_group_name_H-M   'P 1'
#
loop_
_entity.id
_entity.type
_entity.pdbx_description
1 polymer ?
#
loop_
_entity_poly.entity_id
_entity_poly.type
_entity_poly.pdbx_seq_one_letter_code
_entity_poly.pdbx_strand_id
1 'polypeptide(L)'
;MVTDEDDRINAFQEKPKEPKSNLASMGIYIFNWDILKKYLSEDEADPNSENDFGKNVIPNLLKDGRRMYAYHFSGYWKDVGTISSLWQANMEVLDPKHSGINLFDENWKIYSRNTGRPCQQIGSDATISNSMISEGCKVNGTVNNSILFPGAVVEKGATVEAAVVMGG
;
A
#
# COMPACT_ATOMS: atom_id res chain seq x y z
N MET A 1 -4.75 12.47 -13.98
CA MET A 1 -4.99 13.93 -13.85
C MET A 1 -4.15 14.69 -14.84
N VAL A 2 -4.54 15.95 -15.17
CA VAL A 2 -3.80 16.84 -16.08
C VAL A 2 -3.45 18.09 -15.31
N THR A 3 -2.19 18.52 -15.39
CA THR A 3 -1.67 19.73 -14.74
C THR A 3 -1.17 20.75 -15.77
N ASP A 4 -1.03 21.99 -15.37
CA ASP A 4 -0.26 23.01 -16.09
C ASP A 4 1.24 22.99 -15.67
N GLU A 5 1.98 24.02 -16.13
CA GLU A 5 3.42 24.16 -15.88
C GLU A 5 3.75 24.44 -14.40
N ASP A 6 2.78 24.91 -13.61
CA ASP A 6 2.90 25.18 -12.18
C ASP A 6 2.35 24.01 -11.32
N ASP A 7 2.15 22.83 -11.90
CA ASP A 7 1.55 21.66 -11.26
C ASP A 7 0.09 21.86 -10.78
N ARG A 8 -0.58 22.92 -11.22
CA ARG A 8 -1.99 23.11 -10.91
C ARG A 8 -2.83 22.12 -11.68
N ILE A 9 -3.74 21.43 -10.97
CA ILE A 9 -4.62 20.42 -11.56
C ILE A 9 -5.74 21.11 -12.35
N ASN A 10 -5.79 20.88 -13.65
CA ASN A 10 -6.79 21.42 -14.57
C ASN A 10 -7.87 20.41 -14.93
N ALA A 11 -7.57 19.10 -14.83
CA ALA A 11 -8.54 18.05 -15.04
C ALA A 11 -8.22 16.81 -14.19
N PHE A 12 -9.26 16.18 -13.68
CA PHE A 12 -9.20 14.92 -12.98
C PHE A 12 -10.21 13.95 -13.57
N GLN A 13 -9.81 12.72 -13.81
CA GLN A 13 -10.66 11.65 -14.33
C GLN A 13 -10.38 10.37 -13.53
N GLU A 14 -11.42 9.79 -12.96
CA GLU A 14 -11.31 8.53 -12.25
C GLU A 14 -11.34 7.37 -13.26
N LYS A 15 -10.28 6.57 -13.26
CA LYS A 15 -10.13 5.35 -14.08
C LYS A 15 -10.59 5.47 -15.54
N PRO A 16 -10.12 6.49 -16.30
CA PRO A 16 -10.56 6.67 -17.68
C PRO A 16 -10.04 5.53 -18.57
N LYS A 17 -10.84 5.13 -19.57
CA LYS A 17 -10.41 4.12 -20.56
C LYS A 17 -9.21 4.61 -21.39
N GLU A 18 -9.18 5.90 -21.69
CA GLU A 18 -8.10 6.56 -22.41
C GLU A 18 -7.58 7.73 -21.56
N PRO A 19 -6.50 7.52 -20.79
CA PRO A 19 -5.95 8.57 -19.94
C PRO A 19 -5.29 9.66 -20.76
N LYS A 20 -5.55 10.92 -20.41
CA LYS A 20 -4.95 12.10 -21.07
C LYS A 20 -3.51 12.39 -20.63
N SER A 21 -3.07 11.77 -19.55
CA SER A 21 -1.70 11.89 -19.03
C SER A 21 -1.32 10.62 -18.25
N ASN A 22 -0.03 10.46 -17.97
CA ASN A 22 0.49 9.37 -17.13
C ASN A 22 0.51 9.71 -15.63
N LEU A 23 -0.02 10.88 -15.24
CA LEU A 23 -0.12 11.25 -13.83
C LEU A 23 -1.32 10.57 -13.18
N ALA A 24 -1.05 9.60 -12.32
CA ALA A 24 -2.04 8.91 -11.50
C ALA A 24 -2.09 9.49 -10.08
N SER A 25 -3.28 9.52 -9.48
CA SER A 25 -3.43 9.83 -8.06
C SER A 25 -3.03 8.62 -7.24
N MET A 26 -2.23 8.85 -6.20
CA MET A 26 -1.87 7.83 -5.21
C MET A 26 -2.96 7.65 -4.14
N GLY A 27 -4.06 8.40 -4.20
CA GLY A 27 -5.09 8.42 -3.17
C GLY A 27 -4.67 9.11 -1.87
N ILE A 28 -3.60 9.91 -1.91
CA ILE A 28 -3.08 10.63 -0.75
C ILE A 28 -3.26 12.12 -1.01
N TYR A 29 -3.95 12.80 -0.08
CA TYR A 29 -4.34 14.18 -0.26
C TYR A 29 -4.08 15.00 1.00
N ILE A 30 -3.74 16.28 0.80
CA ILE A 30 -3.64 17.28 1.87
C ILE A 30 -4.63 18.40 1.55
N PHE A 31 -5.54 18.69 2.48
CA PHE A 31 -6.56 19.70 2.32
C PHE A 31 -6.51 20.76 3.42
N ASN A 32 -6.97 21.97 3.09
CA ASN A 32 -7.44 22.88 4.11
C ASN A 32 -8.72 22.30 4.74
N TRP A 33 -8.74 22.17 6.08
CA TRP A 33 -9.82 21.49 6.79
C TRP A 33 -11.20 22.12 6.56
N ASP A 34 -11.29 23.44 6.58
CA ASP A 34 -12.57 24.12 6.41
C ASP A 34 -13.18 23.87 5.02
N ILE A 35 -12.31 23.81 4.01
CA ILE A 35 -12.70 23.48 2.64
C ILE A 35 -13.15 22.02 2.58
N LEU A 36 -12.34 21.09 3.06
CA LEU A 36 -12.66 19.67 3.03
C LEU A 36 -13.97 19.37 3.76
N LYS A 37 -14.14 19.88 4.98
CA LYS A 37 -15.35 19.71 5.78
C LYS A 37 -16.61 20.14 5.02
N LYS A 38 -16.56 21.30 4.35
CA LYS A 38 -17.68 21.78 3.55
C LYS A 38 -18.06 20.78 2.46
N TYR A 39 -17.08 20.37 1.64
CA TYR A 39 -17.36 19.47 0.50
C TYR A 39 -17.78 18.08 0.94
N LEU A 40 -17.24 17.54 2.03
CA LEU A 40 -17.68 16.24 2.56
C LEU A 40 -19.11 16.31 3.08
N SER A 41 -19.50 17.41 3.76
CA SER A 41 -20.88 17.55 4.25
C SER A 41 -21.88 17.74 3.10
N GLU A 42 -21.50 18.45 2.03
CA GLU A 42 -22.32 18.62 0.83
C GLU A 42 -22.45 17.30 0.06
N ASP A 43 -21.36 16.54 -0.04
CA ASP A 43 -21.31 15.24 -0.70
C ASP A 43 -22.14 14.17 0.03
N GLU A 44 -22.09 14.15 1.37
CA GLU A 44 -22.91 13.27 2.21
C GLU A 44 -24.41 13.57 2.08
N ALA A 45 -24.76 14.83 1.87
CA ALA A 45 -26.15 15.25 1.71
C ALA A 45 -26.70 14.99 0.30
N ASP A 46 -25.87 14.72 -0.70
CA ASP A 46 -26.29 14.42 -2.08
C ASP A 46 -26.66 12.94 -2.22
N PRO A 47 -27.94 12.60 -2.41
CA PRO A 47 -28.38 11.21 -2.57
C PRO A 47 -27.84 10.53 -3.85
N ASN A 48 -27.27 11.28 -4.80
CA ASN A 48 -26.70 10.76 -6.02
C ASN A 48 -25.15 10.59 -5.91
N SER A 49 -24.55 11.00 -4.79
CA SER A 49 -23.12 10.82 -4.58
C SER A 49 -22.78 9.35 -4.27
N GLU A 50 -21.62 8.91 -4.77
CA GLU A 50 -21.04 7.62 -4.40
C GLU A 50 -20.13 7.75 -3.16
N ASN A 51 -20.03 8.94 -2.55
CA ASN A 51 -19.14 9.27 -1.43
C ASN A 51 -17.66 8.93 -1.72
N ASP A 52 -17.22 9.23 -2.94
CA ASP A 52 -15.89 8.89 -3.45
C ASP A 52 -15.09 10.16 -3.79
N PHE A 53 -13.84 10.22 -3.32
CA PHE A 53 -12.98 11.39 -3.57
C PHE A 53 -12.75 11.64 -5.06
N GLY A 54 -12.50 10.58 -5.83
CA GLY A 54 -12.17 10.68 -7.26
C GLY A 54 -13.37 10.94 -8.14
N LYS A 55 -14.56 10.45 -7.76
CA LYS A 55 -15.79 10.59 -8.53
C LYS A 55 -16.58 11.83 -8.17
N ASN A 56 -16.54 12.27 -6.91
CA ASN A 56 -17.41 13.31 -6.37
C ASN A 56 -16.61 14.51 -5.82
N VAL A 57 -15.84 14.33 -4.77
CA VAL A 57 -15.22 15.44 -4.02
C VAL A 57 -14.24 16.24 -4.87
N ILE A 58 -13.28 15.58 -5.52
CA ILE A 58 -12.26 16.24 -6.35
C ILE A 58 -12.86 16.90 -7.59
N PRO A 59 -13.75 16.24 -8.36
CA PRO A 59 -14.44 16.91 -9.46
C PRO A 59 -15.26 18.13 -9.03
N ASN A 60 -15.94 18.10 -7.89
CA ASN A 60 -16.69 19.24 -7.37
C ASN A 60 -15.77 20.40 -6.98
N LEU A 61 -14.64 20.12 -6.33
CA LEU A 61 -13.62 21.13 -6.04
C LEU A 61 -13.07 21.78 -7.32
N LEU A 62 -12.81 21.00 -8.37
CA LEU A 62 -12.38 21.54 -9.67
C LEU A 62 -13.44 22.39 -10.32
N LYS A 63 -14.69 21.94 -10.35
CA LYS A 63 -15.83 22.66 -10.92
C LYS A 63 -16.01 24.02 -10.27
N ASP A 64 -15.79 24.11 -8.97
CA ASP A 64 -15.88 25.36 -8.20
C ASP A 64 -14.61 26.22 -8.30
N GLY A 65 -13.66 25.86 -9.16
CA GLY A 65 -12.45 26.63 -9.42
C GLY A 65 -11.45 26.64 -8.24
N ARG A 66 -11.55 25.67 -7.31
CA ARG A 66 -10.62 25.57 -6.19
C ARG A 66 -9.20 25.32 -6.70
N ARG A 67 -8.23 25.91 -6.02
CA ARG A 67 -6.81 25.72 -6.36
C ARG A 67 -6.36 24.38 -5.81
N MET A 68 -5.98 23.46 -6.70
CA MET A 68 -5.43 22.16 -6.39
C MET A 68 -4.15 21.95 -7.16
N TYR A 69 -3.16 21.37 -6.51
CA TYR A 69 -1.83 21.14 -7.06
C TYR A 69 -1.43 19.68 -6.93
N ALA A 70 -0.70 19.19 -7.91
CA ALA A 70 -0.11 17.86 -7.86
C ALA A 70 1.27 17.92 -7.20
N TYR A 71 1.53 17.02 -6.27
CA TYR A 71 2.86 16.77 -5.75
C TYR A 71 3.44 15.54 -6.47
N HIS A 72 4.52 15.71 -7.20
CA HIS A 72 5.19 14.61 -7.89
C HIS A 72 6.00 13.80 -6.88
N PHE A 73 5.48 12.65 -6.52
CA PHE A 73 6.17 11.72 -5.63
C PHE A 73 7.20 10.91 -6.42
N SER A 74 8.42 10.81 -5.87
CA SER A 74 9.47 9.92 -6.33
C SER A 74 9.84 8.96 -5.20
N GLY A 75 9.65 7.66 -5.39
CA GLY A 75 9.90 6.65 -4.39
C GLY A 75 9.07 5.40 -4.63
N TYR A 76 9.15 4.44 -3.72
CA TYR A 76 8.35 3.24 -3.83
C TYR A 76 6.88 3.54 -3.54
N TRP A 77 6.04 3.23 -4.50
CA TRP A 77 4.59 3.21 -4.36
C TRP A 77 4.00 2.03 -5.14
N LYS A 78 3.07 1.33 -4.56
CA LYS A 78 2.40 0.18 -5.19
C LYS A 78 0.93 0.16 -4.84
N ASP A 79 0.08 0.05 -5.85
CA ASP A 79 -1.33 -0.28 -5.66
C ASP A 79 -1.49 -1.79 -5.46
N VAL A 80 -2.10 -2.18 -4.34
CA VAL A 80 -2.30 -3.58 -3.95
C VAL A 80 -3.77 -4.02 -4.10
N GLY A 81 -4.49 -3.44 -5.03
CA GLY A 81 -5.91 -3.70 -5.28
C GLY A 81 -6.25 -5.11 -5.81
N THR A 82 -5.26 -5.95 -6.10
CA THR A 82 -5.46 -7.35 -6.52
C THR A 82 -4.60 -8.30 -5.67
N ILE A 83 -5.00 -9.59 -5.61
CA ILE A 83 -4.19 -10.63 -4.91
C ILE A 83 -2.79 -10.70 -5.52
N SER A 84 -2.68 -10.60 -6.83
CA SER A 84 -1.40 -10.65 -7.53
C SER A 84 -0.50 -9.46 -7.16
N SER A 85 -1.05 -8.24 -7.13
CA SER A 85 -0.27 -7.06 -6.73
C SER A 85 0.10 -7.06 -5.25
N LEU A 86 -0.76 -7.59 -4.37
CA LEU A 86 -0.44 -7.80 -2.97
C LEU A 86 0.72 -8.78 -2.79
N TRP A 87 0.69 -9.92 -3.49
CA TRP A 87 1.78 -10.89 -3.49
C TRP A 87 3.08 -10.27 -4.01
N GLN A 88 3.03 -9.57 -5.15
CA GLN A 88 4.20 -8.89 -5.70
C GLN A 88 4.80 -7.88 -4.74
N ALA A 89 3.98 -7.03 -4.10
CA ALA A 89 4.44 -6.05 -3.12
C ALA A 89 5.18 -6.72 -1.95
N ASN A 90 4.69 -7.87 -1.48
CA ASN A 90 5.38 -8.65 -0.44
C ASN A 90 6.71 -9.25 -0.94
N MET A 91 6.77 -9.74 -2.17
CA MET A 91 8.03 -10.25 -2.73
C MET A 91 9.06 -9.13 -2.95
N GLU A 92 8.61 -7.93 -3.35
CA GLU A 92 9.46 -6.75 -3.50
C GLU A 92 10.12 -6.31 -2.19
N VAL A 93 9.49 -6.54 -1.04
CA VAL A 93 10.09 -6.29 0.28
C VAL A 93 11.29 -7.18 0.56
N LEU A 94 11.35 -8.37 -0.02
CA LEU A 94 12.50 -9.29 0.10
C LEU A 94 13.69 -8.88 -0.78
N ASP A 95 13.49 -7.94 -1.70
CA ASP A 95 14.54 -7.43 -2.58
C ASP A 95 14.62 -5.88 -2.53
N PRO A 96 15.06 -5.33 -1.40
CA PRO A 96 15.10 -3.87 -1.20
C PRO A 96 16.07 -3.15 -2.15
N LYS A 97 17.04 -3.84 -2.72
CA LYS A 97 18.01 -3.25 -3.65
C LYS A 97 17.38 -2.87 -4.99
N HIS A 98 16.44 -3.67 -5.47
CA HIS A 98 15.76 -3.42 -6.75
C HIS A 98 14.43 -2.71 -6.56
N SER A 99 13.70 -2.99 -5.49
CA SER A 99 12.39 -2.38 -5.23
C SER A 99 12.47 -0.96 -4.66
N GLY A 100 13.55 -0.65 -3.95
CA GLY A 100 13.72 0.63 -3.25
C GLY A 100 12.92 0.73 -1.95
N ILE A 101 12.21 -0.32 -1.51
CA ILE A 101 11.54 -0.35 -0.21
C ILE A 101 12.45 -0.96 0.85
N ASN A 102 12.69 -0.24 1.96
CA ASN A 102 13.48 -0.73 3.08
C ASN A 102 12.68 -0.62 4.38
N LEU A 103 12.20 -1.74 4.89
CA LEU A 103 11.47 -1.79 6.17
C LEU A 103 12.38 -1.61 7.40
N PHE A 104 13.70 -1.67 7.21
CA PHE A 104 14.71 -1.52 8.27
C PHE A 104 15.34 -0.12 8.28
N ASP A 105 14.75 0.86 7.60
CA ASP A 105 15.24 2.25 7.63
C ASP A 105 15.00 2.86 9.01
N GLU A 106 16.07 3.13 9.75
CA GLU A 106 15.99 3.73 11.08
C GLU A 106 15.54 5.20 11.06
N ASN A 107 15.68 5.89 9.92
CA ASN A 107 15.26 7.27 9.77
C ASN A 107 13.78 7.38 9.38
N TRP A 108 13.19 6.31 8.81
CA TRP A 108 11.81 6.24 8.42
C TRP A 108 11.16 4.96 8.93
N LYS A 109 10.93 4.90 10.23
CA LYS A 109 10.37 3.71 10.88
C LYS A 109 8.92 3.50 10.51
N ILE A 110 8.60 2.31 10.01
CA ILE A 110 7.24 1.86 9.76
C ILE A 110 6.76 1.08 10.98
N TYR A 111 5.78 1.62 11.69
CA TYR A 111 5.22 1.00 12.88
C TYR A 111 4.06 0.09 12.52
N SER A 112 3.99 -1.06 13.16
CA SER A 112 2.87 -1.99 13.05
C SER A 112 2.35 -2.38 14.43
N ARG A 113 1.23 -3.11 14.46
CA ARG A 113 0.67 -3.62 15.70
C ARG A 113 1.63 -4.66 16.32
N ASN A 114 1.98 -4.47 17.58
CA ASN A 114 2.64 -5.51 18.36
C ASN A 114 1.63 -6.59 18.72
N THR A 115 1.90 -7.85 18.34
CA THR A 115 1.02 -8.98 18.60
C THR A 115 1.20 -9.60 19.99
N GLY A 116 2.27 -9.21 20.71
CA GLY A 116 2.61 -9.78 22.03
C GLY A 116 3.03 -11.26 21.97
N ARG A 117 3.35 -11.78 20.80
CA ARG A 117 3.83 -13.17 20.62
C ARG A 117 5.32 -13.27 20.99
N PRO A 118 5.81 -14.48 21.41
CA PRO A 118 7.24 -14.67 21.61
C PRO A 118 8.01 -14.57 20.29
N CYS A 119 9.34 -14.53 20.35
CA CYS A 119 10.18 -14.62 19.16
C CYS A 119 9.89 -15.91 18.37
N GLN A 120 10.26 -15.92 17.09
CA GLN A 120 10.12 -17.10 16.23
C GLN A 120 10.98 -18.26 16.72
N GLN A 121 10.48 -19.46 16.57
CA GLN A 121 11.20 -20.71 16.86
C GLN A 121 11.60 -21.40 15.55
N ILE A 122 12.91 -21.58 15.36
CA ILE A 122 13.47 -22.29 14.21
C ILE A 122 13.97 -23.65 14.68
N GLY A 123 13.43 -24.71 14.11
CA GLY A 123 13.84 -26.09 14.42
C GLY A 123 15.20 -26.44 13.84
N SER A 124 15.85 -27.48 14.37
CA SER A 124 17.20 -27.93 13.95
C SER A 124 17.26 -28.37 12.49
N ASP A 125 16.15 -28.88 11.96
CA ASP A 125 16.06 -29.41 10.59
C ASP A 125 15.51 -28.38 9.60
N ALA A 126 15.21 -27.15 10.07
CA ALA A 126 14.66 -26.08 9.23
C ALA A 126 15.72 -25.51 8.27
N THR A 127 15.29 -25.21 7.05
CA THR A 127 16.10 -24.49 6.07
C THR A 127 15.39 -23.21 5.68
N ILE A 128 16.03 -22.06 5.85
CA ILE A 128 15.44 -20.75 5.54
C ILE A 128 16.40 -19.98 4.64
N SER A 129 15.88 -19.41 3.55
CA SER A 129 16.62 -18.50 2.70
C SER A 129 15.74 -17.37 2.17
N ASN A 130 16.32 -16.17 2.01
CA ASN A 130 15.68 -14.97 1.48
C ASN A 130 14.22 -14.77 1.95
N SER A 131 13.97 -14.81 3.26
CA SER A 131 12.61 -14.84 3.80
C SER A 131 12.49 -13.96 5.04
N MET A 132 11.30 -13.43 5.29
CA MET A 132 10.96 -12.71 6.52
C MET A 132 10.07 -13.57 7.40
N ILE A 133 10.48 -13.77 8.63
CA ILE A 133 9.78 -14.60 9.62
C ILE A 133 9.37 -13.73 10.80
N SER A 134 8.07 -13.52 10.96
CA SER A 134 7.53 -12.71 12.05
C SER A 134 7.56 -13.46 13.39
N GLU A 135 7.29 -12.69 14.48
CA GLU A 135 7.21 -13.24 15.83
C GLU A 135 6.14 -14.34 15.97
N GLY A 136 6.38 -15.28 16.86
CA GLY A 136 5.48 -16.41 17.16
C GLY A 136 5.44 -17.49 16.08
N CYS A 137 6.17 -17.35 14.98
CA CYS A 137 6.27 -18.41 13.97
C CYS A 137 7.03 -19.63 14.51
N LYS A 138 6.64 -20.83 14.04
CA LYS A 138 7.37 -22.08 14.26
C LYS A 138 7.75 -22.68 12.91
N VAL A 139 9.04 -22.84 12.65
CA VAL A 139 9.54 -23.34 11.38
C VAL A 139 10.37 -24.60 11.62
N ASN A 140 9.87 -25.75 11.15
CA ASN A 140 10.54 -27.04 11.17
C ASN A 140 10.80 -27.60 9.76
N GLY A 141 10.37 -26.90 8.71
CA GLY A 141 10.49 -27.27 7.32
C GLY A 141 11.36 -26.31 6.52
N THR A 142 11.13 -26.23 5.21
CA THR A 142 11.86 -25.37 4.29
C THR A 142 11.04 -24.10 3.97
N VAL A 143 11.68 -22.94 4.06
CA VAL A 143 11.08 -21.65 3.70
C VAL A 143 12.04 -20.90 2.79
N ASN A 144 11.62 -20.62 1.55
CA ASN A 144 12.42 -19.95 0.55
C ASN A 144 11.65 -18.81 -0.10
N ASN A 145 12.30 -17.63 -0.22
CA ASN A 145 11.72 -16.45 -0.88
C ASN A 145 10.28 -16.17 -0.44
N SER A 146 10.03 -16.16 0.87
CA SER A 146 8.68 -16.15 1.43
C SER A 146 8.57 -15.24 2.65
N ILE A 147 7.33 -14.83 2.96
CA ILE A 147 7.02 -14.03 4.14
C ILE A 147 6.04 -14.82 5.01
N LEU A 148 6.42 -15.05 6.28
CA LEU A 148 5.56 -15.66 7.28
C LEU A 148 5.07 -14.59 8.27
N PHE A 149 3.76 -14.37 8.29
CA PHE A 149 3.10 -13.48 9.23
C PHE A 149 3.06 -14.07 10.65
N PRO A 150 2.79 -13.26 11.68
CA PRO A 150 2.87 -13.68 13.07
C PRO A 150 2.09 -14.95 13.38
N GLY A 151 2.78 -15.93 13.96
CA GLY A 151 2.18 -17.20 14.41
C GLY A 151 2.04 -18.27 13.32
N ALA A 152 2.52 -18.06 12.12
CA ALA A 152 2.53 -19.10 11.08
C ALA A 152 3.38 -20.31 11.48
N VAL A 153 2.94 -21.51 11.08
CA VAL A 153 3.61 -22.77 11.39
C VAL A 153 3.98 -23.49 10.11
N VAL A 154 5.25 -23.88 9.97
CA VAL A 154 5.76 -24.72 8.88
C VAL A 154 6.26 -26.01 9.50
N GLU A 155 5.54 -27.10 9.28
CA GLU A 155 5.84 -28.42 9.85
C GLU A 155 7.06 -29.08 9.18
N LYS A 156 7.59 -30.09 9.86
CA LYS A 156 8.70 -30.91 9.33
C LYS A 156 8.31 -31.53 8.00
N GLY A 157 9.19 -31.40 7.00
CA GLY A 157 8.98 -31.89 5.63
C GLY A 157 8.09 -30.99 4.74
N ALA A 158 7.47 -29.95 5.31
CA ALA A 158 6.75 -28.97 4.50
C ALA A 158 7.72 -28.00 3.79
N THR A 159 7.34 -27.53 2.60
CA THR A 159 8.09 -26.53 1.84
C THR A 159 7.17 -25.34 1.54
N VAL A 160 7.65 -24.15 1.84
CA VAL A 160 7.02 -22.87 1.51
C VAL A 160 7.97 -22.12 0.60
N GLU A 161 7.52 -21.82 -0.61
CA GLU A 161 8.33 -21.16 -1.63
C GLU A 161 7.56 -20.07 -2.34
N ALA A 162 8.18 -18.89 -2.50
CA ALA A 162 7.62 -17.71 -3.17
C ALA A 162 6.19 -17.38 -2.66
N ALA A 163 5.98 -17.47 -1.37
CA ALA A 163 4.64 -17.39 -0.76
C ALA A 163 4.55 -16.36 0.36
N VAL A 164 3.33 -15.89 0.58
CA VAL A 164 2.95 -15.09 1.74
C VAL A 164 2.00 -15.95 2.58
N VAL A 165 2.44 -16.35 3.77
CA VAL A 165 1.64 -17.17 4.69
C VAL A 165 1.13 -16.27 5.80
N MET A 166 -0.18 -16.02 5.80
CA MET A 166 -0.85 -15.25 6.83
C MET A 166 -1.10 -16.12 8.07
N GLY A 167 -0.96 -15.54 9.25
CA GLY A 167 -1.30 -16.20 10.49
C GLY A 167 -2.83 -16.37 10.64
N GLY A 168 -3.25 -17.44 11.28
CA GLY A 168 -4.63 -17.70 11.69
C GLY A 168 -4.89 -17.29 13.15
#